data_c9fc8dcf915e4ec6fdd5e992f097ba4f
#
_entry.id   c9fc8dcf915e4ec6fdd5e992f097ba4f
#
_cell.length_a   1.000
_cell.length_b   1.000
_cell.length_c   1.000
_cell.angle_alpha   90.00
_cell.angle_beta   90.00
_cell.angle_gamma   90.00
#
_symmetry.space_group_name_H-M   'P 1'
#
loop_
_entity.id
_entity.type
_entity.pdbx_description
1 polymer ?
#
loop_
_entity_poly.entity_id
_entity_poly.type
_entity_poly.pdbx_seq_one_letter_code
_entity_poly.pdbx_strand_id
1 'polypeptide(L)'
;MSLRAGLGRLFGSEGPGAVPGRPAEGDASLAEATATLGTNMEAIAGDFSLEGIRSLGSPVATHVSNGGGSLLELWLEPFGQDYWLRPGETFVVTSYGKTGDGAVFEVVHEPERIQVWATSFFATVTFPDGTEVPGGHQRPREEH
;
A
#
# COMPACT_ATOMS: atom_id res chain seq x y z
N MET A 1 -15.54 13.67 -64.87
CA MET A 1 -16.65 13.41 -63.96
C MET A 1 -16.12 13.16 -62.58
N SER A 2 -16.32 14.08 -61.71
CA SER A 2 -15.74 14.10 -60.36
C SER A 2 -16.79 13.61 -59.40
N LEU A 3 -16.54 12.48 -58.72
CA LEU A 3 -17.32 12.01 -57.58
C LEU A 3 -16.54 12.39 -56.30
N ARG A 4 -16.86 13.52 -55.75
CA ARG A 4 -16.54 13.87 -54.39
C ARG A 4 -17.58 13.25 -53.45
N ALA A 5 -17.26 12.12 -52.88
CA ALA A 5 -17.95 11.66 -51.70
C ALA A 5 -17.42 12.43 -50.51
N GLY A 6 -18.26 13.25 -49.94
CA GLY A 6 -17.97 13.97 -48.72
C GLY A 6 -17.92 13.02 -47.55
N LEU A 7 -16.75 12.83 -46.98
CA LEU A 7 -16.58 12.23 -45.67
C LEU A 7 -16.82 13.32 -44.62
N GLY A 8 -18.12 13.51 -44.31
CA GLY A 8 -18.51 14.37 -43.21
C GLY A 8 -18.09 13.74 -41.88
N ARG A 9 -17.22 14.40 -41.24
CA ARG A 9 -17.01 14.56 -39.79
C ARG A 9 -17.80 13.60 -38.90
N LEU A 10 -17.12 12.60 -38.40
CA LEU A 10 -17.42 11.92 -37.15
C LEU A 10 -16.32 12.17 -36.15
N PHE A 11 -16.12 13.42 -35.80
CA PHE A 11 -15.47 13.79 -34.52
C PHE A 11 -16.49 14.60 -33.74
N GLY A 12 -17.45 13.89 -33.18
CA GLY A 12 -18.08 14.36 -31.98
C GLY A 12 -16.98 14.47 -30.90
N SER A 13 -16.74 15.67 -30.46
CA SER A 13 -15.98 15.90 -29.22
C SER A 13 -16.82 15.35 -28.08
N GLU A 14 -16.76 14.06 -27.86
CA GLU A 14 -17.11 13.53 -26.54
C GLU A 14 -16.02 14.03 -25.61
N GLY A 15 -16.37 15.04 -24.86
CA GLY A 15 -15.64 15.39 -23.66
C GLY A 15 -15.44 14.14 -22.81
N PRO A 16 -14.48 14.10 -21.88
CA PRO A 16 -14.28 12.96 -21.01
C PRO A 16 -15.64 12.63 -20.39
N GLY A 17 -16.22 11.52 -20.82
CA GLY A 17 -17.50 11.08 -20.34
C GLY A 17 -17.39 11.04 -18.82
N ALA A 18 -18.28 11.76 -18.15
CA ALA A 18 -18.48 11.59 -16.74
C ALA A 18 -18.61 10.08 -16.53
N VAL A 19 -17.63 9.50 -15.87
CA VAL A 19 -17.72 8.12 -15.38
C VAL A 19 -19.05 8.07 -14.64
N PRO A 20 -20.01 7.21 -15.07
CA PRO A 20 -21.30 7.14 -14.41
C PRO A 20 -21.03 6.96 -12.93
N GLY A 21 -21.59 7.85 -12.12
CA GLY A 21 -21.27 8.04 -10.73
C GLY A 21 -21.06 6.71 -10.03
N ARG A 22 -19.84 6.49 -9.61
CA ARG A 22 -19.52 5.50 -8.58
C ARG A 22 -20.47 5.82 -7.43
N PRO A 23 -21.42 4.96 -7.06
CA PRO A 23 -22.25 5.23 -5.90
C PRO A 23 -21.30 5.53 -4.75
N ALA A 24 -21.71 6.33 -3.80
CA ALA A 24 -20.91 6.82 -2.68
C ALA A 24 -20.27 5.65 -1.90
N GLU A 25 -19.25 5.01 -2.48
CA GLU A 25 -18.45 3.95 -1.85
C GLU A 25 -17.62 4.53 -0.69
N GLY A 26 -17.49 5.86 -0.62
CA GLY A 26 -16.72 6.53 0.41
C GLY A 26 -17.25 6.28 1.82
N ASP A 27 -18.53 6.36 2.04
CA ASP A 27 -19.10 6.23 3.38
C ASP A 27 -19.12 4.79 3.89
N ALA A 28 -19.43 3.82 3.02
CA ALA A 28 -19.41 2.41 3.38
C ALA A 28 -17.97 1.91 3.60
N SER A 29 -17.03 2.34 2.76
CA SER A 29 -15.61 2.00 2.89
C SER A 29 -14.98 2.56 4.17
N LEU A 30 -15.31 3.79 4.55
CA LEU A 30 -14.83 4.41 5.79
C LEU A 30 -15.42 3.71 7.02
N ALA A 31 -16.70 3.38 7.01
CA ALA A 31 -17.35 2.66 8.10
C ALA A 31 -16.74 1.25 8.28
N GLU A 32 -16.46 0.54 7.19
CA GLU A 32 -15.81 -0.76 7.20
C GLU A 32 -14.37 -0.67 7.73
N ALA A 33 -13.59 0.30 7.27
CA ALA A 33 -12.24 0.55 7.74
C ALA A 33 -12.22 0.85 9.25
N THR A 34 -13.14 1.67 9.73
CA THR A 34 -13.29 2.01 11.14
C THR A 34 -13.65 0.79 11.99
N ALA A 35 -14.57 -0.06 11.50
CA ALA A 35 -14.97 -1.29 12.19
C ALA A 35 -13.80 -2.30 12.25
N THR A 36 -13.04 -2.44 11.18
CA THR A 36 -11.85 -3.29 11.10
C THR A 36 -10.77 -2.84 12.08
N LEU A 37 -10.49 -1.53 12.09
CA LEU A 37 -9.56 -0.94 13.05
C LEU A 37 -10.00 -1.18 14.49
N GLY A 38 -11.27 -0.94 14.81
CA GLY A 38 -11.82 -1.16 16.15
C GLY A 38 -11.64 -2.60 16.63
N THR A 39 -11.96 -3.58 15.77
CA THR A 39 -11.79 -5.00 16.08
C THR A 39 -10.33 -5.35 16.37
N ASN A 40 -9.40 -4.89 15.55
CA ASN A 40 -7.98 -5.15 15.74
C ASN A 40 -7.43 -4.43 16.98
N MET A 41 -7.88 -3.21 17.25
CA MET A 41 -7.48 -2.44 18.44
C MET A 41 -7.89 -3.13 19.73
N GLU A 42 -9.09 -3.69 19.80
CA GLU A 42 -9.53 -4.47 20.96
C GLU A 42 -8.67 -5.74 21.12
N ALA A 43 -8.39 -6.44 20.04
CA ALA A 43 -7.62 -7.69 20.08
C ALA A 43 -6.16 -7.47 20.49
N ILE A 44 -5.53 -6.36 20.08
CA ILE A 44 -4.14 -6.03 20.44
C ILE A 44 -4.01 -5.49 21.86
N ALA A 45 -5.09 -5.01 22.46
CA ALA A 45 -5.12 -4.47 23.83
C ALA A 45 -4.04 -3.41 24.11
N GLY A 46 -3.67 -2.62 23.09
CA GLY A 46 -2.65 -1.56 23.20
C GLY A 46 -1.19 -2.04 23.13
N ASP A 47 -0.93 -3.32 22.94
CA ASP A 47 0.42 -3.83 22.72
C ASP A 47 0.83 -3.73 21.24
N PHE A 48 1.54 -2.65 20.90
CA PHE A 48 2.05 -2.39 19.55
C PHE A 48 3.45 -2.95 19.29
N SER A 49 3.97 -3.80 20.17
CA SER A 49 5.22 -4.53 19.93
C SER A 49 5.07 -5.50 18.75
N LEU A 50 6.20 -5.97 18.22
CA LEU A 50 6.19 -7.00 17.17
C LEU A 50 5.40 -8.24 17.59
N GLU A 51 5.55 -8.67 18.85
CA GLU A 51 4.82 -9.82 19.40
C GLU A 51 3.34 -9.52 19.55
N GLY A 52 2.97 -8.34 20.03
CA GLY A 52 1.58 -7.89 20.15
C GLY A 52 0.88 -7.86 18.80
N ILE A 53 1.50 -7.27 17.78
CA ILE A 53 0.95 -7.25 16.42
C ILE A 53 0.81 -8.66 15.85
N ARG A 54 1.81 -9.52 16.02
CA ARG A 54 1.73 -10.92 15.59
C ARG A 54 0.62 -11.70 16.28
N SER A 55 0.28 -11.36 17.51
CA SER A 55 -0.79 -12.02 18.27
C SER A 55 -2.18 -11.83 17.65
N LEU A 56 -2.37 -10.83 16.80
CA LEU A 56 -3.61 -10.63 16.05
C LEU A 56 -3.92 -11.78 15.08
N GLY A 57 -2.89 -12.54 14.68
CA GLY A 57 -3.05 -13.65 13.74
C GLY A 57 -3.37 -13.22 12.31
N SER A 58 -3.84 -14.18 11.51
CA SER A 58 -4.21 -13.98 10.10
C SER A 58 -3.11 -13.31 9.26
N PRO A 59 -1.85 -13.78 9.29
CA PRO A 59 -0.76 -13.14 8.59
C PRO A 59 -0.90 -13.27 7.08
N VAL A 60 -0.74 -12.14 6.39
CA VAL A 60 -0.58 -12.09 4.93
C VAL A 60 0.65 -11.26 4.61
N ALA A 61 1.56 -11.82 3.87
CA ALA A 61 2.84 -11.20 3.58
C ALA A 61 2.98 -10.81 2.10
N THR A 62 3.69 -9.72 1.88
CA THR A 62 4.20 -9.34 0.56
C THR A 62 5.69 -9.03 0.65
N HIS A 63 6.43 -9.30 -0.42
CA HIS A 63 7.85 -9.00 -0.51
C HIS A 63 8.07 -7.71 -1.28
N VAL A 64 8.89 -6.85 -0.74
CA VAL A 64 9.34 -5.63 -1.41
C VAL A 64 10.84 -5.74 -1.64
N SER A 65 11.25 -5.78 -2.89
CA SER A 65 12.65 -5.91 -3.28
C SER A 65 13.12 -4.66 -4.01
N ASN A 66 14.31 -4.20 -3.69
CA ASN A 66 14.95 -3.12 -4.43
C ASN A 66 15.81 -3.69 -5.56
N GLY A 67 15.26 -3.72 -6.77
CA GLY A 67 15.98 -4.11 -8.00
C GLY A 67 16.77 -2.98 -8.64
N GLY A 68 16.76 -1.78 -8.08
CA GLY A 68 17.47 -0.61 -8.58
C GLY A 68 18.90 -0.50 -8.08
N GLY A 69 19.61 0.52 -8.54
CA GLY A 69 21.01 0.81 -8.16
C GLY A 69 21.18 1.82 -7.04
N SER A 70 20.10 2.33 -6.47
CA SER A 70 20.10 3.33 -5.37
C SER A 70 19.19 2.89 -4.23
N LEU A 71 19.28 3.60 -3.11
CA LEU A 71 18.37 3.36 -1.98
C LEU A 71 16.92 3.56 -2.39
N LEU A 72 16.06 2.64 -1.93
CA LEU A 72 14.61 2.70 -2.08
C LEU A 72 13.98 2.90 -0.71
N GLU A 73 13.17 3.93 -0.57
CA GLU A 73 12.38 4.14 0.64
C GLU A 73 11.10 3.30 0.59
N LEU A 74 10.86 2.53 1.64
CA LEU A 74 9.59 1.86 1.89
C LEU A 74 8.86 2.62 3.00
N TRP A 75 7.73 3.21 2.65
CA TRP A 75 6.88 3.91 3.60
C TRP A 75 5.70 3.03 3.98
N LEU A 76 5.63 2.67 5.27
CA LEU A 76 4.56 1.81 5.79
C LEU A 76 3.45 2.64 6.41
N GLU A 77 2.26 2.53 5.86
CA GLU A 77 1.05 3.19 6.33
C GLU A 77 0.03 2.17 6.89
N PRO A 78 -0.76 2.57 7.85
CA PRO A 78 -0.97 3.93 8.39
C PRO A 78 0.01 4.34 9.50
N PHE A 79 1.08 3.60 9.72
CA PHE A 79 2.02 3.87 10.81
C PHE A 79 2.92 5.09 10.59
N GLY A 80 3.07 5.56 9.35
CA GLY A 80 3.99 6.65 9.01
C GLY A 80 5.45 6.28 9.26
N GLN A 81 5.83 5.02 9.08
CA GLN A 81 7.18 4.52 9.30
C GLN A 81 7.92 4.34 7.98
N ASP A 82 9.17 4.76 7.94
CA ASP A 82 10.05 4.58 6.81
C ASP A 82 11.11 3.50 7.08
N TYR A 83 11.37 2.75 6.03
CA TYR A 83 12.40 1.72 5.98
C TYR A 83 13.20 1.92 4.68
N TRP A 84 14.45 1.56 4.69
CA TRP A 84 15.34 1.85 3.57
C TRP A 84 15.98 0.56 3.04
N LEU A 85 15.67 0.22 1.79
CA LEU A 85 16.25 -0.93 1.11
C LEU A 85 17.48 -0.50 0.31
N ARG A 86 18.59 -1.15 0.56
CA ARG A 86 19.75 -1.05 -0.32
C ARG A 86 19.50 -1.81 -1.62
N PRO A 87 20.26 -1.50 -2.69
CA PRO A 87 20.20 -2.30 -3.91
C PRO A 87 20.33 -3.80 -3.63
N GLY A 88 19.41 -4.61 -4.14
CA GLY A 88 19.38 -6.05 -3.96
C GLY A 88 18.74 -6.55 -2.66
N GLU A 89 18.39 -5.67 -1.72
CA GLU A 89 17.69 -6.08 -0.49
C GLU A 89 16.21 -6.39 -0.75
N THR A 90 15.69 -7.26 0.11
CA THR A 90 14.27 -7.60 0.18
C THR A 90 13.79 -7.48 1.62
N PHE A 91 12.67 -6.79 1.81
CA PHE A 91 11.94 -6.80 3.07
C PHE A 91 10.61 -7.53 2.89
N VAL A 92 10.11 -8.07 3.98
CA VAL A 92 8.81 -8.73 4.04
C VAL A 92 7.87 -7.85 4.85
N VAL A 93 6.80 -7.37 4.21
CA VAL A 93 5.73 -6.65 4.88
C VAL A 93 4.62 -7.64 5.19
N THR A 94 4.30 -7.83 6.45
CA THR A 94 3.27 -8.78 6.88
C THR A 94 2.15 -8.03 7.58
N SER A 95 0.95 -8.14 7.03
CA SER A 95 -0.29 -7.65 7.65
C SER A 95 -0.81 -8.69 8.64
N TYR A 96 -1.34 -8.22 9.76
CA TYR A 96 -1.96 -9.06 10.79
C TYR A 96 -3.33 -8.54 11.16
N GLY A 97 -4.17 -9.44 11.62
CA GLY A 97 -5.51 -9.12 12.08
C GLY A 97 -6.56 -9.10 10.97
N LYS A 98 -7.74 -8.64 11.32
CA LYS A 98 -8.86 -8.55 10.40
C LYS A 98 -8.59 -7.51 9.33
N THR A 99 -8.95 -7.83 8.10
CA THR A 99 -9.00 -6.89 6.97
C THR A 99 -10.44 -6.68 6.53
N GLY A 100 -10.72 -5.56 5.86
CA GLY A 100 -11.98 -5.37 5.16
C GLY A 100 -12.10 -6.25 3.91
N ASP A 101 -13.21 -6.13 3.21
CA ASP A 101 -13.40 -6.77 1.92
C ASP A 101 -12.52 -6.09 0.88
N GLY A 102 -11.58 -6.81 0.29
CA GLY A 102 -10.69 -6.29 -0.73
C GLY A 102 -9.24 -6.71 -0.58
N ALA A 103 -8.34 -5.91 -1.13
CA ALA A 103 -6.91 -6.16 -1.05
C ALA A 103 -6.37 -5.97 0.36
N VAL A 104 -5.49 -6.87 0.79
CA VAL A 104 -4.80 -6.77 2.09
C VAL A 104 -3.82 -5.60 2.11
N PHE A 105 -3.21 -5.32 0.97
CA PHE A 105 -2.29 -4.21 0.79
C PHE A 105 -2.72 -3.33 -0.38
N GLU A 106 -2.50 -2.04 -0.22
CA GLU A 106 -2.49 -1.08 -1.30
C GLU A 106 -1.07 -0.54 -1.46
N VAL A 107 -0.55 -0.55 -2.69
CA VAL A 107 0.83 -0.18 -2.98
C VAL A 107 0.84 0.97 -3.96
N VAL A 108 1.53 2.04 -3.60
CA VAL A 108 1.80 3.18 -4.48
C VAL A 108 3.29 3.26 -4.76
N HIS A 109 3.67 3.27 -6.03
CA HIS A 109 5.05 3.39 -6.47
C HIS A 109 5.34 4.82 -6.93
N GLU A 110 6.38 5.39 -6.38
CA GLU A 110 7.01 6.63 -6.80
C GLU A 110 8.47 6.35 -7.20
N PRO A 111 9.18 7.24 -7.93
CA PRO A 111 10.52 6.91 -8.45
C PRO A 111 11.55 6.44 -7.41
N GLU A 112 11.50 6.99 -6.19
CA GLU A 112 12.45 6.69 -5.11
C GLU A 112 11.77 6.12 -3.86
N ARG A 113 10.46 5.85 -3.93
CA ARG A 113 9.65 5.43 -2.79
C ARG A 113 8.61 4.40 -3.20
N ILE A 114 8.38 3.45 -2.35
CA ILE A 114 7.20 2.59 -2.36
C ILE A 114 6.42 2.85 -1.08
N GLN A 115 5.17 3.21 -1.22
CA GLN A 115 4.25 3.35 -0.09
C GLN A 115 3.37 2.10 -0.03
N VAL A 116 3.34 1.45 1.12
CA VAL A 116 2.53 0.25 1.37
C VAL A 116 1.53 0.55 2.47
N TRP A 117 0.26 0.44 2.15
CA TRP A 117 -0.84 0.54 3.10
C TRP A 117 -1.30 -0.85 3.51
N ALA A 118 -1.27 -1.14 4.82
CA ALA A 118 -1.86 -2.34 5.38
C ALA A 118 -3.33 -2.06 5.71
N THR A 119 -4.25 -2.72 5.02
CA THR A 119 -5.69 -2.47 5.19
C THR A 119 -6.26 -3.03 6.50
N SER A 120 -5.48 -3.88 7.19
CA SER A 120 -5.74 -4.28 8.58
C SER A 120 -5.43 -3.18 9.60
N PHE A 121 -4.70 -2.15 9.22
CA PHE A 121 -4.06 -1.13 10.07
C PHE A 121 -2.95 -1.67 10.97
N PHE A 122 -2.51 -2.91 10.79
CA PHE A 122 -1.42 -3.53 11.55
C PHE A 122 -0.52 -4.34 10.64
N ALA A 123 0.74 -3.96 10.61
CA ALA A 123 1.75 -4.65 9.82
C ALA A 123 3.13 -4.52 10.45
N THR A 124 3.99 -5.44 10.07
CA THR A 124 5.41 -5.46 10.45
C THR A 124 6.28 -5.48 9.22
N VAL A 125 7.51 -4.98 9.33
CA VAL A 125 8.54 -5.13 8.31
C VAL A 125 9.69 -5.95 8.87
N THR A 126 10.00 -7.03 8.20
CA THR A 126 11.06 -7.96 8.59
C THR A 126 12.02 -8.22 7.44
N PHE A 127 13.21 -8.68 7.78
CA PHE A 127 14.06 -9.38 6.81
C PHE A 127 13.42 -10.73 6.43
N PRO A 128 13.85 -11.38 5.33
CA PRO A 128 13.31 -12.69 4.95
C PRO A 128 13.49 -13.79 6.00
N ASP A 129 14.44 -13.66 6.92
CA ASP A 129 14.64 -14.57 8.04
C ASP A 129 13.68 -14.37 9.22
N GLY A 130 12.82 -13.35 9.13
CA GLY A 130 11.85 -12.99 10.17
C GLY A 130 12.36 -12.01 11.22
N THR A 131 13.61 -11.58 11.16
CA THR A 131 14.18 -10.55 12.05
C THR A 131 13.54 -9.20 11.72
N GLU A 132 13.16 -8.43 12.72
CA GLU A 132 12.60 -7.09 12.54
C GLU A 132 13.60 -6.13 11.90
N VAL A 133 13.15 -5.41 10.87
CA VAL A 133 13.94 -4.33 10.30
C VAL A 133 13.82 -3.11 11.20
N PRO A 134 14.93 -2.51 11.67
CA PRO A 134 14.86 -1.27 12.42
C PRO A 134 14.17 -0.18 11.61
N GLY A 135 13.01 0.28 12.08
CA GLY A 135 12.32 1.45 11.55
C GLY A 135 12.90 2.71 12.18
N GLY A 136 12.87 3.79 11.46
CA GLY A 136 13.27 5.06 12.03
C GLY A 136 13.51 6.10 10.96
N HIS A 137 12.88 7.20 11.03
CA HIS A 137 12.85 8.37 10.14
C HIS A 137 14.24 8.91 9.73
N GLN A 138 15.20 8.02 9.44
CA GLN A 138 16.56 8.41 9.07
C GLN A 138 17.02 7.62 7.84
N ARG A 139 17.17 8.34 6.75
CA ARG A 139 17.85 7.81 5.57
C ARG A 139 19.26 7.33 5.99
N PRO A 140 19.62 6.08 5.67
CA PRO A 140 20.98 5.59 5.89
C PRO A 140 22.00 6.49 5.19
N ARG A 141 23.14 6.76 5.83
CA ARG A 141 24.23 7.44 5.17
C ARG A 141 24.76 6.55 4.05
N GLU A 142 24.84 7.09 2.86
CA GLU A 142 25.54 6.41 1.78
C GLU A 142 27.03 6.35 2.16
N GLU A 143 27.55 5.15 2.37
CA GLU A 143 28.99 4.93 2.51
C GLU A 143 29.59 5.01 1.10
N HIS A 144 30.37 6.03 0.88
CA HIS A 144 31.13 6.22 -0.37
C HIS A 144 32.41 5.39 -0.36
#